data_1767a961c9e109ded7511619d7510310
#
_entry.id   1767a961c9e109ded7511619d7510310
#
_cell.length_a   1.000
_cell.length_b   1.000
_cell.length_c   1.000
_cell.angle_alpha   90.00
_cell.angle_beta   90.00
_cell.angle_gamma   90.00
#
_symmetry.space_group_name_H-M   'P 1'
#
loop_
_entity.id
_entity.type
_entity.pdbx_description
1 polymer ?
#
loop_
_entity_poly.entity_id
_entity_poly.type
_entity_poly.pdbx_seq_one_letter_code
_entity_poly.pdbx_strand_id
1 'polypeptide(L)'
;MRLDIDLPRSTIYLTRETGRLNTFSLNNGTITAEATELGSLIKLDNRWIYSAKNNDQFIFNDRGALIRQNLQSGVQRSISYSQNKVFVTDNFGNSLELTQDENNQPLGFRSSSVEGRYDYSTSGQLIKSQVTLNGMSKTRLYHYEDEHNPRLLTGLTDERGIRFATWSYDDQGRAISSEHAGGMEKIQIVYNNDGSTTVTNELGKVTRYRFQNLQGLQRIIAIIGEPSVDCPSSNSSFTYTSRGQLASKRDNNGNLTTYQYNARGLETSRTEAAGTAQARTITTDWHPTLFLPVQVSEPGRITRYQYDA
;
A
#
# COMPACT_ATOMS: atom_id res chain seq x y z
N MET A 1 6.08 2.65 10.55
CA MET A 1 4.96 2.01 11.29
C MET A 1 4.92 2.46 12.73
N ARG A 2 3.73 2.59 13.30
CA ARG A 2 3.50 2.94 14.70
C ARG A 2 2.22 2.27 15.20
N LEU A 3 2.20 1.89 16.48
CA LEU A 3 0.97 1.50 17.17
C LEU A 3 0.52 2.64 18.10
N ASP A 4 -0.74 3.00 17.99
CA ASP A 4 -1.43 3.88 18.92
C ASP A 4 -2.44 3.04 19.72
N ILE A 5 -2.26 2.96 21.04
CA ILE A 5 -2.99 2.05 21.93
C ILE A 5 -3.99 2.87 22.73
N ASP A 6 -5.26 2.77 22.37
CA ASP A 6 -6.38 3.44 23.03
C ASP A 6 -7.12 2.44 23.94
N LEU A 7 -6.58 2.23 25.14
CA LEU A 7 -7.17 1.31 26.14
C LEU A 7 -8.60 1.69 26.55
N PRO A 8 -8.93 2.98 26.79
CA PRO A 8 -10.31 3.39 27.10
C PRO A 8 -11.33 2.96 26.05
N ARG A 9 -10.96 2.96 24.78
CA ARG A 9 -11.82 2.52 23.67
C ARG A 9 -11.62 1.05 23.30
N SER A 10 -10.76 0.34 24.02
CA SER A 10 -10.39 -1.05 23.69
C SER A 10 -9.98 -1.22 22.23
N THR A 11 -9.25 -0.24 21.69
CA THR A 11 -8.88 -0.18 20.29
C THR A 11 -7.37 0.08 20.13
N ILE A 12 -6.77 -0.59 19.17
CA ILE A 12 -5.37 -0.39 18.81
C ILE A 12 -5.32 -0.05 17.32
N TYR A 13 -4.63 1.02 16.99
CA TYR A 13 -4.44 1.50 15.62
C TYR A 13 -3.01 1.23 15.18
N LEU A 14 -2.85 0.54 14.06
CA LEU A 14 -1.57 0.34 13.40
C LEU A 14 -1.48 1.26 12.18
N THR A 15 -0.67 2.30 12.28
CA THR A 15 -0.31 3.13 11.11
C THR A 15 0.81 2.44 10.34
N ARG A 16 0.51 2.08 9.08
CA ARG A 16 1.46 1.45 8.15
C ARG A 16 2.42 2.49 7.55
N GLU A 17 3.48 2.02 6.91
CA GLU A 17 4.42 2.86 6.14
C GLU A 17 3.76 3.61 4.98
N THR A 18 2.66 3.11 4.46
CA THR A 18 1.86 3.76 3.41
C THR A 18 0.88 4.81 3.93
N GLY A 19 0.84 5.04 5.26
CA GLY A 19 -0.16 5.88 5.91
C GLY A 19 -1.50 5.17 6.16
N ARG A 20 -1.69 3.94 5.68
CA ARG A 20 -2.91 3.17 5.97
C ARG A 20 -3.03 2.89 7.46
N LEU A 21 -4.22 3.13 8.00
CA LEU A 21 -4.59 2.78 9.37
C LEU A 21 -5.31 1.44 9.37
N ASN A 22 -4.81 0.48 10.14
CA ASN A 22 -5.51 -0.77 10.45
C ASN A 22 -5.97 -0.74 11.90
N THR A 23 -7.16 -1.27 12.15
CA THR A 23 -7.80 -1.24 13.46
C THR A 23 -7.88 -2.64 14.05
N PHE A 24 -7.53 -2.75 15.34
CA PHE A 24 -7.67 -3.97 16.12
C PHE A 24 -8.50 -3.67 17.36
N SER A 25 -9.50 -4.51 17.65
CA SER A 25 -10.26 -4.45 18.88
C SER A 25 -9.65 -5.34 19.96
N LEU A 26 -9.63 -4.86 21.20
CA LEU A 26 -9.12 -5.59 22.37
C LEU A 26 -10.28 -5.90 23.32
N ASN A 27 -10.73 -7.14 23.35
CA ASN A 27 -11.83 -7.58 24.20
C ASN A 27 -11.38 -8.72 25.11
N ASN A 28 -11.42 -8.52 26.42
CA ASN A 28 -11.02 -9.52 27.43
C ASN A 28 -9.66 -10.18 27.15
N GLY A 29 -8.69 -9.38 26.72
CA GLY A 29 -7.33 -9.87 26.39
C GLY A 29 -7.20 -10.48 24.99
N THR A 30 -8.30 -10.65 24.26
CA THR A 30 -8.28 -11.14 22.86
C THR A 30 -8.20 -9.96 21.90
N ILE A 31 -7.24 -10.02 20.99
CA ILE A 31 -7.03 -9.00 19.94
C ILE A 31 -7.64 -9.52 18.64
N THR A 32 -8.55 -8.75 18.05
CA THR A 32 -9.23 -9.10 16.80
C THR A 32 -8.96 -8.01 15.76
N ALA A 33 -8.45 -8.40 14.62
CA ALA A 33 -8.24 -7.49 13.48
C ALA A 33 -9.55 -7.10 12.81
N GLU A 34 -9.62 -5.91 12.20
CA GLU A 34 -10.70 -5.54 11.30
C GLU A 34 -10.84 -6.53 10.14
N ALA A 35 -12.03 -6.61 9.51
CA ALA A 35 -12.36 -7.64 8.52
C ALA A 35 -11.41 -7.67 7.30
N THR A 36 -10.82 -6.53 6.93
CA THR A 36 -9.92 -6.40 5.77
C THR A 36 -8.45 -6.60 6.10
N GLU A 37 -8.09 -6.71 7.40
CA GLU A 37 -6.72 -6.97 7.84
C GLU A 37 -6.49 -8.47 7.98
N LEU A 38 -5.51 -9.00 7.26
CA LEU A 38 -5.13 -10.41 7.28
C LEU A 38 -3.99 -10.70 8.24
N GLY A 39 -3.22 -9.68 8.63
CA GLY A 39 -2.18 -9.79 9.63
C GLY A 39 -2.75 -9.99 11.03
N SER A 40 -1.92 -10.42 11.95
CA SER A 40 -2.28 -10.60 13.35
C SER A 40 -1.45 -9.71 14.26
N LEU A 41 -2.05 -9.25 15.36
CA LEU A 41 -1.39 -8.50 16.40
C LEU A 41 -1.52 -9.27 17.72
N ILE A 42 -0.41 -9.48 18.40
CA ILE A 42 -0.39 -10.08 19.73
C ILE A 42 0.40 -9.19 20.70
N LYS A 43 0.08 -9.29 21.99
CA LYS A 43 0.87 -8.73 23.08
C LYS A 43 1.63 -9.86 23.76
N LEU A 44 2.94 -9.72 23.86
CA LEU A 44 3.82 -10.64 24.58
C LEU A 44 4.68 -9.82 25.55
N ASP A 45 4.48 -10.03 26.85
CA ASP A 45 5.10 -9.23 27.90
C ASP A 45 4.88 -7.72 27.67
N ASN A 46 5.97 -6.94 27.60
CA ASN A 46 5.97 -5.50 27.36
C ASN A 46 6.16 -5.15 25.87
N ARG A 47 5.82 -6.06 24.95
CA ARG A 47 5.99 -5.86 23.50
C ARG A 47 4.71 -6.19 22.77
N TRP A 48 4.53 -5.53 21.62
CA TRP A 48 3.50 -5.84 20.65
C TRP A 48 4.15 -6.42 19.40
N ILE A 49 3.61 -7.49 18.87
CA ILE A 49 4.14 -8.15 17.67
C ILE A 49 3.03 -8.18 16.64
N TYR A 50 3.24 -7.45 15.56
CA TYR A 50 2.40 -7.52 14.38
C TYR A 50 3.05 -8.43 13.34
N SER A 51 2.33 -9.48 12.92
CA SER A 51 2.73 -10.39 11.85
C SER A 51 1.89 -10.08 10.61
N ALA A 52 2.55 -9.59 9.55
CA ALA A 52 1.91 -9.24 8.30
C ALA A 52 1.64 -10.49 7.44
N LYS A 53 0.75 -10.36 6.44
CA LYS A 53 0.39 -11.47 5.51
C LYS A 53 1.52 -12.03 4.67
N ASN A 54 2.65 -11.35 4.60
CA ASN A 54 3.89 -11.80 3.96
C ASN A 54 4.88 -12.40 4.96
N ASN A 55 4.44 -12.71 6.17
CA ASN A 55 5.23 -13.24 7.30
C ASN A 55 6.29 -12.28 7.85
N ASP A 56 6.34 -11.02 7.41
CA ASP A 56 7.15 -10.01 8.06
C ASP A 56 6.61 -9.73 9.46
N GLN A 57 7.51 -9.60 10.43
CA GLN A 57 7.16 -9.28 11.79
C GLN A 57 7.67 -7.90 12.17
N PHE A 58 6.82 -7.15 12.85
CA PHE A 58 7.10 -5.81 13.36
C PHE A 58 6.89 -5.81 14.87
N ILE A 59 7.94 -5.54 15.61
CA ILE A 59 7.95 -5.58 17.07
C ILE A 59 8.00 -4.16 17.61
N PHE A 60 7.05 -3.84 18.45
CA PHE A 60 6.90 -2.53 19.07
C PHE A 60 7.11 -2.65 20.58
N ASN A 61 7.57 -1.58 21.20
CA ASN A 61 7.61 -1.49 22.67
C ASN A 61 6.21 -1.26 23.25
N ASP A 62 6.12 -1.16 24.56
CA ASP A 62 4.89 -0.89 25.32
C ASP A 62 4.19 0.42 24.94
N ARG A 63 4.95 1.41 24.44
CA ARG A 63 4.45 2.72 23.98
C ARG A 63 4.10 2.75 22.49
N GLY A 64 4.16 1.61 21.80
CA GLY A 64 3.83 1.50 20.38
C GLY A 64 4.91 1.98 19.41
N ALA A 65 6.12 2.28 19.87
CA ALA A 65 7.24 2.60 18.98
C ALA A 65 7.85 1.32 18.40
N LEU A 66 8.11 1.29 17.09
CA LEU A 66 8.71 0.17 16.39
C LEU A 66 10.19 0.01 16.82
N ILE A 67 10.55 -1.15 17.38
CA ILE A 67 11.93 -1.41 17.85
C ILE A 67 12.65 -2.50 17.05
N ARG A 68 11.91 -3.33 16.29
CA ARG A 68 12.50 -4.38 15.46
C ARG A 68 11.60 -4.72 14.28
N GLN A 69 12.24 -5.07 13.15
CA GLN A 69 11.62 -5.70 11.99
C GLN A 69 12.35 -7.01 11.70
N ASN A 70 11.60 -8.10 11.56
CA ASN A 70 12.10 -9.38 11.06
C ASN A 70 11.39 -9.63 9.72
N LEU A 71 12.11 -9.54 8.63
CA LEU A 71 11.54 -9.74 7.30
C LEU A 71 11.68 -11.21 6.89
N GLN A 72 10.74 -11.73 6.14
CA GLN A 72 10.76 -13.10 5.61
C GLN A 72 12.03 -13.38 4.77
N SER A 73 12.62 -12.36 4.18
CA SER A 73 13.90 -12.44 3.46
C SER A 73 15.12 -12.75 4.35
N GLY A 74 14.95 -12.87 5.68
CA GLY A 74 16.03 -13.04 6.64
C GLY A 74 16.69 -11.73 7.10
N VAL A 75 16.27 -10.59 6.55
CA VAL A 75 16.74 -9.28 7.03
C VAL A 75 16.11 -8.98 8.39
N GLN A 76 16.93 -8.66 9.37
CA GLN A 76 16.51 -8.19 10.68
C GLN A 76 16.99 -6.75 10.87
N ARG A 77 16.10 -5.86 11.29
CA ARG A 77 16.45 -4.47 11.61
C ARG A 77 16.12 -4.15 13.04
N SER A 78 17.05 -3.53 13.74
CA SER A 78 16.86 -2.97 15.07
C SER A 78 16.72 -1.47 14.97
N ILE A 79 15.75 -0.90 15.68
CA ILE A 79 15.44 0.53 15.67
C ILE A 79 15.58 1.06 17.10
N SER A 80 16.36 2.10 17.27
CA SER A 80 16.51 2.81 18.53
C SER A 80 16.29 4.31 18.35
N TYR A 81 15.83 4.95 19.41
CA TYR A 81 15.42 6.36 19.42
C TYR A 81 16.25 7.12 20.44
N SER A 82 16.74 8.27 20.05
CA SER A 82 17.34 9.27 20.89
C SER A 82 16.64 10.60 20.62
N GLN A 83 16.87 11.64 21.39
CA GLN A 83 16.12 12.90 21.42
C GLN A 83 15.57 13.36 20.06
N ASN A 84 16.45 13.59 19.07
CA ASN A 84 16.07 14.03 17.70
C ASN A 84 16.61 13.08 16.63
N LYS A 85 16.89 11.83 16.97
CA LYS A 85 17.50 10.87 16.07
C LYS A 85 16.82 9.51 16.17
N VAL A 86 16.74 8.83 15.03
CA VAL A 86 16.36 7.43 14.94
C VAL A 86 17.52 6.67 14.30
N PHE A 87 17.97 5.61 14.95
CA PHE A 87 19.03 4.74 14.44
C PHE A 87 18.42 3.43 14.00
N VAL A 88 18.75 3.01 12.81
CA VAL A 88 18.37 1.71 12.26
C VAL A 88 19.64 0.94 11.92
N THR A 89 19.76 -0.29 12.41
CA THR A 89 20.86 -1.19 12.04
C THR A 89 20.28 -2.52 11.57
N ASP A 90 20.92 -3.17 10.61
CA ASP A 90 20.52 -4.50 10.16
C ASP A 90 21.53 -5.58 10.59
N ASN A 91 21.16 -6.85 10.37
CA ASN A 91 22.00 -8.01 10.67
C ASN A 91 23.18 -8.20 9.69
N PHE A 92 23.32 -7.34 8.69
CA PHE A 92 24.44 -7.33 7.74
C PHE A 92 25.45 -6.22 8.04
N GLY A 93 25.24 -5.45 9.13
CA GLY A 93 26.13 -4.37 9.55
C GLY A 93 25.84 -3.02 8.88
N ASN A 94 24.76 -2.90 8.11
CA ASN A 94 24.35 -1.60 7.58
C ASN A 94 23.71 -0.75 8.68
N SER A 95 23.91 0.56 8.60
CA SER A 95 23.32 1.51 9.53
C SER A 95 22.75 2.72 8.79
N LEU A 96 21.67 3.27 9.37
CA LEU A 96 21.01 4.49 8.95
C LEU A 96 20.71 5.34 10.19
N GLU A 97 21.15 6.58 10.17
CA GLU A 97 20.76 7.62 11.13
C GLU A 97 19.76 8.55 10.46
N LEU A 98 18.61 8.75 11.08
CA LEU A 98 17.63 9.76 10.71
C LEU A 98 17.70 10.89 11.74
N THR A 99 17.70 12.13 11.27
CA THR A 99 17.55 13.33 12.10
C THR A 99 16.16 13.92 11.91
N GLN A 100 15.56 14.41 13.00
CA GLN A 100 14.22 14.97 13.01
C GLN A 100 14.16 16.19 13.93
N ASP A 101 13.15 17.02 13.77
CA ASP A 101 12.87 18.13 14.69
C ASP A 101 12.09 17.65 15.94
N GLU A 102 11.71 18.59 16.79
CA GLU A 102 10.94 18.36 18.02
C GLU A 102 9.52 17.79 17.74
N ASN A 103 8.99 17.99 16.54
CA ASN A 103 7.70 17.48 16.08
C ASN A 103 7.81 16.13 15.36
N ASN A 104 9.00 15.51 15.35
CA ASN A 104 9.36 14.32 14.60
C ASN A 104 9.31 14.50 13.07
N GLN A 105 9.42 15.72 12.55
CA GLN A 105 9.54 15.99 11.13
C GLN A 105 10.96 15.61 10.67
N PRO A 106 11.13 14.75 9.66
CA PRO A 106 12.46 14.35 9.19
C PRO A 106 13.23 15.54 8.63
N LEU A 107 14.44 15.79 9.12
CA LEU A 107 15.35 16.83 8.61
C LEU A 107 16.42 16.27 7.67
N GLY A 108 16.72 14.98 7.80
CA GLY A 108 17.70 14.34 6.94
C GLY A 108 18.01 12.91 7.38
N PHE A 109 18.89 12.28 6.62
CA PHE A 109 19.39 10.95 6.94
C PHE A 109 20.87 10.82 6.55
N ARG A 110 21.55 9.87 7.19
CA ARG A 110 22.93 9.50 6.87
C ARG A 110 23.10 7.98 6.95
N SER A 111 23.78 7.44 5.95
CA SER A 111 24.31 6.08 5.91
C SER A 111 25.80 6.16 5.60
N SER A 112 26.49 5.04 5.44
CA SER A 112 27.96 4.99 5.19
C SER A 112 28.42 5.82 3.99
N SER A 113 27.65 5.87 2.92
CA SER A 113 28.03 6.53 1.65
C SER A 113 27.00 7.53 1.13
N VAL A 114 25.85 7.63 1.76
CA VAL A 114 24.73 8.47 1.31
C VAL A 114 24.25 9.33 2.45
N GLU A 115 24.04 10.61 2.19
CA GLU A 115 23.31 11.50 3.09
C GLU A 115 22.19 12.23 2.34
N GLY A 116 21.12 12.53 3.08
CA GLY A 116 19.98 13.29 2.57
C GLY A 116 19.59 14.42 3.49
N ARG A 117 19.04 15.49 2.91
CA ARG A 117 18.50 16.65 3.63
C ARG A 117 17.14 17.02 3.08
N TYR A 118 16.30 17.54 3.95
CA TYR A 118 14.94 17.95 3.63
C TYR A 118 14.73 19.40 4.10
N ASP A 119 14.25 20.25 3.20
CA ASP A 119 13.87 21.63 3.51
C ASP A 119 12.34 21.75 3.45
N TYR A 120 11.79 22.47 4.39
CA TYR A 120 10.34 22.66 4.54
C TYR A 120 9.96 24.12 4.46
N SER A 121 8.74 24.39 4.00
CA SER A 121 8.12 25.69 4.10
C SER A 121 7.78 26.01 5.56
N THR A 122 7.43 27.26 5.83
CA THR A 122 6.96 27.69 7.16
C THR A 122 5.66 27.01 7.60
N SER A 123 4.89 26.47 6.65
CA SER A 123 3.66 25.69 6.87
C SER A 123 3.90 24.18 6.96
N GLY A 124 5.18 23.73 6.93
CA GLY A 124 5.58 22.34 7.12
C GLY A 124 5.51 21.46 5.86
N GLN A 125 5.34 22.04 4.66
CA GLN A 125 5.40 21.27 3.41
C GLN A 125 6.86 21.03 3.01
N LEU A 126 7.18 19.80 2.56
CA LEU A 126 8.48 19.48 1.98
C LEU A 126 8.63 20.22 0.64
N ILE A 127 9.52 21.22 0.60
CA ILE A 127 9.77 22.03 -0.63
C ILE A 127 11.01 21.60 -1.38
N LYS A 128 11.94 20.89 -0.71
CA LYS A 128 13.18 20.44 -1.32
C LYS A 128 13.71 19.20 -0.64
N SER A 129 14.20 18.26 -1.43
CA SER A 129 15.05 17.16 -0.96
C SER A 129 16.38 17.17 -1.71
N GLN A 130 17.46 16.91 -0.98
CA GLN A 130 18.80 16.79 -1.54
C GLN A 130 19.42 15.48 -1.07
N VAL A 131 19.95 14.69 -2.00
CA VAL A 131 20.67 13.45 -1.70
C VAL A 131 22.08 13.60 -2.23
N THR A 132 23.07 13.32 -1.38
CA THR A 132 24.50 13.36 -1.71
C THR A 132 25.05 11.93 -1.65
N LEU A 133 25.61 11.49 -2.76
CA LEU A 133 26.29 10.20 -2.91
C LEU A 133 27.70 10.47 -3.44
N ASN A 134 28.72 10.01 -2.72
CA ASN A 134 30.13 10.19 -3.10
C ASN A 134 30.49 11.65 -3.46
N GLY A 135 29.98 12.60 -2.70
CA GLY A 135 30.21 14.04 -2.90
C GLY A 135 29.37 14.70 -4.01
N MET A 136 28.61 13.93 -4.77
CA MET A 136 27.70 14.47 -5.80
C MET A 136 26.29 14.63 -5.22
N SER A 137 25.77 15.85 -5.27
CA SER A 137 24.43 16.17 -4.79
C SER A 137 23.41 16.22 -5.92
N LYS A 138 22.25 15.62 -5.66
CA LYS A 138 21.06 15.66 -6.52
C LYS A 138 19.91 16.28 -5.75
N THR A 139 19.22 17.24 -6.36
CA THR A 139 18.16 18.01 -5.72
C THR A 139 16.84 17.82 -6.44
N ARG A 140 15.76 17.67 -5.68
CA ARG A 140 14.36 17.71 -6.14
C ARG A 140 13.64 18.86 -5.47
N LEU A 141 12.74 19.53 -6.21
CA LEU A 141 11.87 20.59 -5.68
C LEU A 141 10.42 20.13 -5.77
N TYR A 142 9.66 20.44 -4.75
CA TYR A 142 8.23 20.14 -4.61
C TYR A 142 7.43 21.42 -4.63
N HIS A 143 6.37 21.47 -5.42
CA HIS A 143 5.60 22.68 -5.68
C HIS A 143 4.18 22.53 -5.13
N TYR A 144 3.68 23.62 -4.52
CA TYR A 144 2.37 23.71 -3.89
C TYR A 144 1.71 25.02 -4.36
N GLU A 145 1.17 25.01 -5.56
CA GLU A 145 0.73 26.19 -6.31
C GLU A 145 -0.80 26.25 -6.45
N ASP A 146 -1.53 25.37 -5.72
CA ASP A 146 -2.99 25.40 -5.72
C ASP A 146 -3.49 26.55 -4.85
N GLU A 147 -4.26 27.47 -5.45
CA GLU A 147 -4.73 28.70 -4.79
C GLU A 147 -5.78 28.41 -3.69
N HIS A 148 -6.55 27.32 -3.83
CA HIS A 148 -7.62 26.94 -2.90
C HIS A 148 -7.10 26.08 -1.76
N ASN A 149 -6.10 25.26 -2.02
CA ASN A 149 -5.51 24.39 -1.00
C ASN A 149 -3.98 24.29 -1.15
N PRO A 150 -3.24 25.20 -0.50
CA PRO A 150 -1.78 25.25 -0.61
C PRO A 150 -1.06 24.01 -0.03
N ARG A 151 -1.78 23.01 0.49
CA ARG A 151 -1.21 21.74 0.94
C ARG A 151 -1.15 20.69 -0.15
N LEU A 152 -1.78 20.91 -1.30
CA LEU A 152 -1.78 19.97 -2.42
C LEU A 152 -0.49 20.10 -3.21
N LEU A 153 0.19 18.96 -3.42
CA LEU A 153 1.39 18.89 -4.24
C LEU A 153 1.01 19.05 -5.72
N THR A 154 1.38 20.14 -6.33
CA THR A 154 1.03 20.47 -7.73
C THR A 154 2.14 20.12 -8.72
N GLY A 155 3.35 19.84 -8.23
CA GLY A 155 4.42 19.45 -9.13
C GLY A 155 5.72 19.05 -8.48
N LEU A 156 6.56 18.44 -9.30
CA LEU A 156 7.89 17.97 -8.97
C LEU A 156 8.89 18.46 -10.02
N THR A 157 9.96 19.13 -9.60
CA THR A 157 11.15 19.39 -10.44
C THR A 157 12.21 18.35 -10.09
N ASP A 158 12.72 17.66 -11.10
CA ASP A 158 13.72 16.60 -10.96
C ASP A 158 15.15 17.13 -10.79
N GLU A 159 16.11 16.22 -10.69
CA GLU A 159 17.53 16.52 -10.46
C GLU A 159 18.21 17.21 -11.64
N ARG A 160 17.55 17.32 -12.80
CA ARG A 160 17.99 18.04 -14.01
C ARG A 160 17.43 19.45 -14.05
N GLY A 161 16.60 19.85 -13.08
CA GLY A 161 15.91 21.13 -13.06
C GLY A 161 14.67 21.19 -13.98
N ILE A 162 14.16 20.03 -14.43
CA ILE A 162 12.99 19.93 -15.30
C ILE A 162 11.76 19.66 -14.44
N ARG A 163 10.65 20.39 -14.70
CA ARG A 163 9.34 20.07 -14.13
C ARG A 163 8.91 18.69 -14.62
N PHE A 164 9.26 17.66 -13.86
CA PHE A 164 9.07 16.26 -14.25
C PHE A 164 7.60 15.85 -14.22
N ALA A 165 6.85 16.33 -13.23
CA ALA A 165 5.44 16.00 -13.08
C ALA A 165 4.62 17.23 -12.65
N THR A 166 3.36 17.28 -13.11
CA THR A 166 2.36 18.29 -12.73
C THR A 166 1.05 17.62 -12.41
N TRP A 167 0.40 18.06 -11.34
CA TRP A 167 -0.91 17.59 -10.87
C TRP A 167 -1.84 18.77 -10.69
N SER A 168 -3.12 18.57 -10.97
CA SER A 168 -4.18 19.53 -10.65
C SER A 168 -5.31 18.86 -9.88
N TYR A 169 -6.07 19.66 -9.15
CA TYR A 169 -7.08 19.22 -8.21
C TYR A 169 -8.38 19.99 -8.40
N ASP A 170 -9.50 19.39 -7.99
CA ASP A 170 -10.78 20.09 -7.91
C ASP A 170 -10.93 20.79 -6.53
N ASP A 171 -12.02 21.56 -6.38
CA ASP A 171 -12.33 22.30 -5.16
C ASP A 171 -12.51 21.40 -3.91
N GLN A 172 -12.63 20.10 -4.07
CA GLN A 172 -12.68 19.12 -2.99
C GLN A 172 -11.30 18.52 -2.66
N GLY A 173 -10.24 18.98 -3.36
CA GLY A 173 -8.87 18.49 -3.21
C GLY A 173 -8.64 17.11 -3.83
N ARG A 174 -9.50 16.65 -4.76
CA ARG A 174 -9.34 15.40 -5.47
C ARG A 174 -8.54 15.63 -6.76
N ALA A 175 -7.58 14.77 -7.07
CA ALA A 175 -6.78 14.90 -8.29
C ALA A 175 -7.64 14.75 -9.55
N ILE A 176 -7.55 15.71 -10.47
CA ILE A 176 -8.26 15.73 -11.75
C ILE A 176 -7.33 15.61 -12.96
N SER A 177 -6.03 15.85 -12.78
CA SER A 177 -5.04 15.53 -13.81
C SER A 177 -3.67 15.16 -13.24
N SER A 178 -2.94 14.41 -14.04
CA SER A 178 -1.51 14.10 -13.83
C SER A 178 -0.84 14.08 -15.20
N GLU A 179 0.32 14.73 -15.32
CA GLU A 179 1.12 14.69 -16.53
C GLU A 179 2.61 14.79 -16.24
N HIS A 180 3.43 14.24 -17.11
CA HIS A 180 4.88 14.41 -17.10
C HIS A 180 5.30 15.60 -17.96
N ALA A 181 6.61 15.93 -17.93
CA ALA A 181 7.18 17.03 -18.69
C ALA A 181 6.75 17.01 -20.17
N GLY A 182 6.30 18.18 -20.66
CA GLY A 182 5.81 18.29 -22.04
C GLY A 182 4.41 17.72 -22.30
N GLY A 183 3.63 17.43 -21.26
CA GLY A 183 2.28 16.86 -21.36
C GLY A 183 2.27 15.35 -21.65
N MET A 184 3.41 14.69 -21.50
CA MET A 184 3.56 13.24 -21.69
C MET A 184 2.78 12.47 -20.62
N GLU A 185 2.26 11.31 -21.00
CA GLU A 185 1.50 10.41 -20.11
C GLU A 185 0.35 11.11 -19.37
N LYS A 186 -0.28 12.09 -20.04
CA LYS A 186 -1.35 12.86 -19.45
C LYS A 186 -2.57 12.00 -19.16
N ILE A 187 -3.00 12.04 -17.90
CA ILE A 187 -4.24 11.43 -17.42
C ILE A 187 -5.18 12.54 -16.97
N GLN A 188 -6.44 12.45 -17.37
CA GLN A 188 -7.52 13.31 -16.89
C GLN A 188 -8.57 12.47 -16.16
N ILE A 189 -9.09 13.00 -15.05
CA ILE A 189 -10.03 12.31 -14.18
C ILE A 189 -11.28 13.16 -14.00
N VAL A 190 -12.44 12.56 -14.17
CA VAL A 190 -13.74 13.18 -13.90
C VAL A 190 -14.50 12.32 -12.88
N TYR A 191 -14.90 12.94 -11.79
CA TYR A 191 -15.75 12.33 -10.76
C TYR A 191 -17.20 12.58 -11.10
N ASN A 192 -17.92 11.54 -11.50
CA ASN A 192 -19.29 11.64 -11.98
C ASN A 192 -20.29 11.70 -10.81
N ASN A 193 -21.46 12.31 -11.04
CA ASN A 193 -22.53 12.44 -10.05
C ASN A 193 -23.12 11.10 -9.59
N ASP A 194 -22.97 10.02 -10.38
CA ASP A 194 -23.39 8.67 -10.02
C ASP A 194 -22.38 7.91 -9.17
N GLY A 195 -21.30 8.57 -8.70
CA GLY A 195 -20.24 8.00 -7.91
C GLY A 195 -19.20 7.21 -8.70
N SER A 196 -19.32 7.13 -10.03
CA SER A 196 -18.29 6.56 -10.90
C SER A 196 -17.18 7.58 -11.20
N THR A 197 -16.04 7.10 -11.65
CA THR A 197 -14.92 7.93 -12.08
C THR A 197 -14.57 7.61 -13.53
N THR A 198 -14.47 8.64 -14.35
CA THR A 198 -14.01 8.54 -15.73
C THR A 198 -12.55 8.96 -15.82
N VAL A 199 -11.73 8.14 -16.46
CA VAL A 199 -10.30 8.40 -16.69
C VAL A 199 -10.04 8.42 -18.18
N THR A 200 -9.40 9.48 -18.66
CA THR A 200 -8.94 9.61 -20.06
C THR A 200 -7.43 9.60 -20.06
N ASN A 201 -6.80 8.71 -20.81
CA ASN A 201 -5.34 8.66 -20.96
C ASN A 201 -4.85 9.62 -22.07
N GLU A 202 -3.55 9.73 -22.26
CA GLU A 202 -2.91 10.60 -23.25
C GLU A 202 -3.34 10.33 -24.70
N LEU A 203 -3.71 9.08 -25.00
CA LEU A 203 -4.20 8.67 -26.34
C LEU A 203 -5.70 8.90 -26.51
N GLY A 204 -6.37 9.54 -25.56
CA GLY A 204 -7.81 9.79 -25.59
C GLY A 204 -8.66 8.57 -25.24
N LYS A 205 -8.06 7.44 -24.79
CA LYS A 205 -8.82 6.27 -24.34
C LYS A 205 -9.57 6.59 -23.06
N VAL A 206 -10.89 6.46 -23.12
CA VAL A 206 -11.79 6.69 -21.97
C VAL A 206 -12.09 5.38 -21.28
N THR A 207 -11.95 5.39 -19.95
CA THR A 207 -12.28 4.25 -19.08
C THR A 207 -13.11 4.73 -17.90
N ARG A 208 -14.22 4.08 -17.63
CA ARG A 208 -15.10 4.38 -16.50
C ARG A 208 -14.97 3.32 -15.43
N TYR A 209 -14.75 3.75 -14.20
CA TYR A 209 -14.64 2.91 -13.00
C TYR A 209 -15.89 3.07 -12.15
N ARG A 210 -16.51 1.95 -11.76
CA ARG A 210 -17.62 1.92 -10.80
C ARG A 210 -17.14 1.30 -9.50
N PHE A 211 -17.65 1.85 -8.39
CA PHE A 211 -17.21 1.45 -7.05
C PHE A 211 -18.38 1.04 -6.18
N GLN A 212 -18.08 0.22 -5.19
CA GLN A 212 -18.95 -0.09 -4.06
C GLN A 212 -18.15 0.12 -2.75
N ASN A 213 -18.79 0.73 -1.75
CA ASN A 213 -18.19 0.79 -0.42
C ASN A 213 -18.42 -0.54 0.30
N LEU A 214 -17.33 -1.20 0.69
CA LEU A 214 -17.34 -2.43 1.46
C LEU A 214 -16.42 -2.28 2.65
N GLN A 215 -16.97 -2.39 3.85
CA GLN A 215 -16.20 -2.24 5.11
C GLN A 215 -15.43 -0.91 5.18
N GLY A 216 -16.04 0.20 4.71
CA GLY A 216 -15.42 1.52 4.67
C GLY A 216 -14.39 1.75 3.54
N LEU A 217 -14.14 0.74 2.70
CA LEU A 217 -13.21 0.83 1.57
C LEU A 217 -13.95 0.83 0.23
N GLN A 218 -13.56 1.73 -0.67
CA GLN A 218 -14.03 1.74 -2.04
C GLN A 218 -13.41 0.57 -2.81
N ARG A 219 -14.26 -0.32 -3.35
CA ARG A 219 -13.85 -1.45 -4.19
C ARG A 219 -14.38 -1.27 -5.60
N ILE A 220 -13.53 -1.49 -6.60
CA ILE A 220 -13.92 -1.43 -8.02
C ILE A 220 -14.82 -2.63 -8.31
N ILE A 221 -16.08 -2.39 -8.73
CA ILE A 221 -17.02 -3.43 -9.14
C ILE A 221 -17.15 -3.56 -10.65
N ALA A 222 -16.77 -2.52 -11.41
CA ALA A 222 -16.72 -2.59 -12.86
C ALA A 222 -15.66 -1.63 -13.41
N ILE A 223 -15.00 -2.06 -14.46
CA ILE A 223 -14.15 -1.27 -15.34
C ILE A 223 -14.80 -1.33 -16.72
N ILE A 224 -15.17 -0.18 -17.30
CA ILE A 224 -15.83 -0.07 -18.58
C ILE A 224 -14.91 0.76 -19.47
N GLY A 225 -14.25 0.10 -20.43
CA GLY A 225 -13.39 0.77 -21.40
C GLY A 225 -14.19 1.10 -22.65
N GLU A 226 -14.36 2.39 -22.95
CA GLU A 226 -15.01 2.83 -24.17
C GLU A 226 -14.22 2.36 -25.41
N PRO A 227 -14.87 1.99 -26.51
CA PRO A 227 -14.19 1.64 -27.75
C PRO A 227 -13.33 2.79 -28.28
N SER A 228 -12.20 2.45 -28.89
CA SER A 228 -11.34 3.40 -29.61
C SER A 228 -10.89 2.76 -30.93
N VAL A 229 -10.28 3.54 -31.82
CA VAL A 229 -9.88 3.09 -33.17
C VAL A 229 -9.06 1.80 -33.14
N ASP A 230 -8.13 1.71 -32.18
CA ASP A 230 -7.17 0.61 -32.08
C ASP A 230 -7.50 -0.39 -30.95
N CYS A 231 -8.62 -0.20 -30.23
CA CYS A 231 -8.95 -1.05 -29.09
C CYS A 231 -10.47 -1.18 -28.94
N PRO A 232 -11.05 -2.38 -29.13
CA PRO A 232 -12.44 -2.61 -28.78
C PRO A 232 -12.65 -2.36 -27.29
N SER A 233 -13.90 -2.32 -26.83
CA SER A 233 -14.22 -2.16 -25.41
C SER A 233 -13.46 -3.18 -24.56
N SER A 234 -12.98 -2.75 -23.40
CA SER A 234 -12.27 -3.59 -22.44
C SER A 234 -13.00 -3.56 -21.10
N ASN A 235 -14.00 -4.43 -20.94
CA ASN A 235 -14.87 -4.46 -19.78
C ASN A 235 -14.44 -5.53 -18.79
N SER A 236 -14.52 -5.24 -17.51
CA SER A 236 -14.32 -6.22 -16.46
C SER A 236 -15.29 -5.95 -15.31
N SER A 237 -15.76 -6.99 -14.65
CA SER A 237 -16.58 -6.84 -13.44
C SER A 237 -16.07 -7.70 -12.31
N PHE A 238 -16.36 -7.26 -11.08
CA PHE A 238 -15.82 -7.86 -9.86
C PHE A 238 -16.92 -7.98 -8.81
N THR A 239 -16.91 -9.06 -8.06
CA THR A 239 -17.71 -9.21 -6.84
C THR A 239 -16.81 -9.52 -5.67
N TYR A 240 -17.29 -9.25 -4.47
CA TYR A 240 -16.50 -9.41 -3.25
C TYR A 240 -17.27 -10.17 -2.19
N THR A 241 -16.55 -10.85 -1.31
CA THR A 241 -17.09 -11.43 -0.08
C THR A 241 -17.49 -10.32 0.90
N SER A 242 -18.22 -10.66 1.95
CA SER A 242 -18.53 -9.72 3.06
C SER A 242 -17.28 -9.17 3.75
N ARG A 243 -16.14 -9.84 3.66
CA ARG A 243 -14.84 -9.39 4.16
C ARG A 243 -14.05 -8.54 3.17
N GLY A 244 -14.65 -8.18 2.01
CA GLY A 244 -14.00 -7.36 0.99
C GLY A 244 -12.94 -8.07 0.15
N GLN A 245 -12.89 -9.42 0.18
CA GLN A 245 -12.02 -10.23 -0.66
C GLN A 245 -12.68 -10.46 -2.02
N LEU A 246 -11.91 -10.59 -3.09
CA LEU A 246 -12.43 -10.82 -4.44
C LEU A 246 -13.14 -12.19 -4.51
N ALA A 247 -14.45 -12.19 -4.71
CA ALA A 247 -15.23 -13.41 -4.85
C ALA A 247 -15.29 -13.89 -6.30
N SER A 248 -15.38 -12.94 -7.26
CA SER A 248 -15.31 -13.29 -8.68
C SER A 248 -14.76 -12.13 -9.52
N LYS A 249 -14.20 -12.48 -10.67
CA LYS A 249 -13.80 -11.56 -11.74
C LYS A 249 -14.32 -12.10 -13.06
N ARG A 250 -14.95 -11.23 -13.86
CA ARG A 250 -15.26 -11.51 -15.27
C ARG A 250 -14.42 -10.58 -16.15
N ASP A 251 -13.69 -11.17 -17.09
CA ASP A 251 -12.86 -10.41 -18.04
C ASP A 251 -13.67 -9.90 -19.25
N ASN A 252 -13.00 -9.17 -20.14
CA ASN A 252 -13.63 -8.61 -21.35
C ASN A 252 -14.20 -9.66 -22.31
N ASN A 253 -13.66 -10.88 -22.31
CA ASN A 253 -14.14 -11.99 -23.14
C ASN A 253 -15.29 -12.75 -22.47
N GLY A 254 -15.73 -12.32 -21.30
CA GLY A 254 -16.79 -12.95 -20.53
C GLY A 254 -16.33 -14.13 -19.67
N ASN A 255 -15.04 -14.47 -19.66
CA ASN A 255 -14.52 -15.55 -18.82
C ASN A 255 -14.68 -15.22 -17.34
N LEU A 256 -15.29 -16.13 -16.60
CA LEU A 256 -15.51 -16.00 -15.17
C LEU A 256 -14.41 -16.73 -14.39
N THR A 257 -13.79 -16.02 -13.47
CA THR A 257 -12.94 -16.66 -12.43
C THR A 257 -13.59 -16.45 -11.07
N THR A 258 -13.70 -17.52 -10.27
CA THR A 258 -14.25 -17.48 -8.91
C THR A 258 -13.19 -17.85 -7.88
N TYR A 259 -13.32 -17.33 -6.67
CA TYR A 259 -12.34 -17.47 -5.59
C TYR A 259 -13.01 -17.90 -4.30
N GLN A 260 -12.35 -18.74 -3.52
CA GLN A 260 -12.76 -19.15 -2.19
C GLN A 260 -11.62 -18.91 -1.19
N TYR A 261 -11.97 -18.66 0.06
CA TYR A 261 -11.02 -18.28 1.11
C TYR A 261 -11.31 -19.04 2.39
N ASN A 262 -10.26 -19.35 3.15
CA ASN A 262 -10.41 -19.87 4.51
C ASN A 262 -10.71 -18.74 5.53
N ALA A 263 -10.87 -19.13 6.80
CA ALA A 263 -11.13 -18.20 7.89
C ALA A 263 -10.00 -17.17 8.10
N ARG A 264 -8.77 -17.53 7.72
CA ARG A 264 -7.60 -16.63 7.76
C ARG A 264 -7.55 -15.65 6.58
N GLY A 265 -8.50 -15.74 5.63
CA GLY A 265 -8.54 -14.90 4.46
C GLY A 265 -7.59 -15.30 3.33
N LEU A 266 -7.03 -16.51 3.38
CA LEU A 266 -6.15 -17.04 2.35
C LEU A 266 -6.96 -17.74 1.28
N GLU A 267 -6.62 -17.53 0.00
CA GLU A 267 -7.26 -18.17 -1.13
C GLU A 267 -7.03 -19.69 -1.08
N THR A 268 -8.10 -20.46 -0.94
CA THR A 268 -8.05 -21.92 -0.90
C THR A 268 -8.42 -22.55 -2.23
N SER A 269 -9.16 -21.81 -3.07
CA SER A 269 -9.55 -22.31 -4.38
C SER A 269 -9.74 -21.13 -5.35
N ARG A 270 -9.33 -21.36 -6.59
CA ARG A 270 -9.61 -20.51 -7.73
C ARG A 270 -10.08 -21.37 -8.89
N THR A 271 -11.25 -21.06 -9.46
CA THR A 271 -11.75 -21.71 -10.66
C THR A 271 -11.74 -20.72 -11.83
N GLU A 272 -10.87 -20.93 -12.78
CA GLU A 272 -10.78 -20.19 -14.05
C GLU A 272 -11.78 -20.74 -15.06
N ALA A 273 -12.30 -19.92 -15.96
CA ALA A 273 -13.36 -20.26 -16.94
C ALA A 273 -14.57 -20.97 -16.28
N ALA A 274 -14.94 -20.56 -15.07
CA ALA A 274 -16.00 -21.16 -14.29
C ALA A 274 -17.33 -21.20 -15.05
N GLY A 275 -18.02 -22.35 -14.98
CA GLY A 275 -19.28 -22.58 -15.70
C GLY A 275 -19.12 -22.99 -17.16
N THR A 276 -17.91 -23.27 -17.63
CA THR A 276 -17.63 -23.76 -18.98
C THR A 276 -17.00 -25.14 -18.98
N ALA A 277 -16.94 -25.81 -20.13
CA ALA A 277 -16.25 -27.07 -20.28
C ALA A 277 -14.72 -26.99 -20.08
N GLN A 278 -14.16 -25.79 -20.18
CA GLN A 278 -12.75 -25.49 -19.98
C GLN A 278 -12.45 -25.06 -18.54
N ALA A 279 -13.40 -25.21 -17.61
CA ALA A 279 -13.21 -24.85 -16.21
C ALA A 279 -12.00 -25.56 -15.60
N ARG A 280 -11.10 -24.77 -15.00
CA ARG A 280 -9.89 -25.23 -14.34
C ARG A 280 -9.87 -24.76 -12.91
N THR A 281 -9.82 -25.71 -11.97
CA THR A 281 -9.74 -25.37 -10.53
C THR A 281 -8.33 -25.60 -10.02
N ILE A 282 -7.82 -24.61 -9.32
CA ILE A 282 -6.55 -24.62 -8.61
C ILE A 282 -6.89 -24.53 -7.13
N THR A 283 -6.36 -25.45 -6.30
CA THR A 283 -6.53 -25.42 -4.84
C THR A 283 -5.20 -25.21 -4.15
N THR A 284 -5.23 -24.50 -3.03
CA THR A 284 -4.05 -24.22 -2.22
C THR A 284 -4.30 -24.61 -0.75
N ASP A 285 -3.45 -25.49 -0.24
CA ASP A 285 -3.37 -25.79 1.18
C ASP A 285 -2.29 -24.93 1.81
N TRP A 286 -2.60 -24.35 2.96
CA TRP A 286 -1.74 -23.38 3.63
C TRP A 286 -1.14 -23.92 4.91
N HIS A 287 0.08 -23.50 5.21
CA HIS A 287 0.70 -23.74 6.52
C HIS A 287 -0.24 -23.28 7.65
N PRO A 288 -0.38 -24.02 8.77
CA PRO A 288 -1.37 -23.72 9.80
C PRO A 288 -1.21 -22.33 10.44
N THR A 289 0.01 -21.84 10.56
CA THR A 289 0.30 -20.54 11.21
C THR A 289 0.93 -19.51 10.27
N LEU A 290 1.75 -19.93 9.31
CA LEU A 290 2.42 -19.05 8.35
C LEU A 290 1.56 -18.80 7.10
N PHE A 291 1.84 -17.70 6.40
CA PHE A 291 1.22 -17.35 5.13
C PHE A 291 1.99 -18.00 3.95
N LEU A 292 2.28 -19.28 4.08
CA LEU A 292 3.05 -20.07 3.11
C LEU A 292 2.19 -21.24 2.60
N PRO A 293 2.10 -21.49 1.29
CA PRO A 293 1.39 -22.66 0.75
C PRO A 293 2.18 -23.92 1.07
N VAL A 294 1.51 -24.98 1.50
CA VAL A 294 2.14 -26.32 1.67
C VAL A 294 1.85 -27.25 0.49
N GLN A 295 0.74 -27.01 -0.21
CA GLN A 295 0.43 -27.72 -1.44
C GLN A 295 -0.38 -26.81 -2.37
N VAL A 296 -0.06 -26.88 -3.66
CA VAL A 296 -0.87 -26.31 -4.74
C VAL A 296 -1.22 -27.44 -5.69
N SER A 297 -2.53 -27.63 -5.91
CA SER A 297 -3.05 -28.66 -6.80
C SER A 297 -3.79 -28.03 -7.96
N GLU A 298 -3.47 -28.42 -9.16
CA GLU A 298 -4.10 -28.02 -10.42
C GLU A 298 -4.33 -29.26 -11.29
N PRO A 299 -5.17 -29.22 -12.32
CA PRO A 299 -5.40 -30.36 -13.17
C PRO A 299 -4.08 -30.93 -13.73
N GLY A 300 -3.79 -32.20 -13.42
CA GLY A 300 -2.58 -32.90 -13.86
C GLY A 300 -1.29 -32.56 -13.13
N ARG A 301 -1.32 -31.68 -12.13
CA ARG A 301 -0.10 -31.31 -11.38
C ARG A 301 -0.38 -31.04 -9.92
N ILE A 302 0.49 -31.55 -9.05
CA ILE A 302 0.53 -31.23 -7.62
C ILE A 302 1.94 -30.74 -7.28
N THR A 303 2.04 -29.55 -6.69
CA THR A 303 3.30 -29.00 -6.17
C THR A 303 3.24 -28.96 -4.65
N ARG A 304 4.23 -29.51 -3.97
CA ARG A 304 4.35 -29.51 -2.52
C ARG A 304 5.55 -28.69 -2.11
N TYR A 305 5.41 -27.97 -0.99
CA TYR A 305 6.43 -27.10 -0.43
C TYR A 305 6.77 -27.58 0.98
N GLN A 306 8.05 -27.56 1.29
CA GLN A 306 8.58 -27.75 2.64
C GLN A 306 9.41 -26.52 2.99
N TYR A 307 9.33 -26.11 4.23
CA TYR A 307 10.01 -24.92 4.73
C TYR A 307 10.89 -25.33 5.89
N ASP A 308 12.08 -24.74 5.98
CA ASP A 308 12.95 -24.79 7.13
C ASP A 308 12.32 -24.06 8.33
N ALA A 309 12.79 -24.37 9.52
CA ALA A 309 12.27 -23.85 10.78
C ALA A 309 12.71 -22.39 11.04
#